data_387ea26d65e23e7f04c2f7ef0cac218a
#
_entry.id   387ea26d65e23e7f04c2f7ef0cac218a
#
_cell.length_a   1.000
_cell.length_b   1.000
_cell.length_c   1.000
_cell.angle_alpha   90.00
_cell.angle_beta   90.00
_cell.angle_gamma   90.00
#
_symmetry.space_group_name_H-M   'P 1'
#
loop_
_entity.id
_entity.type
_entity.pdbx_description
1 polymer ?
#
loop_
_entity_poly.entity_id
_entity_poly.type
_entity_poly.pdbx_seq_one_letter_code
_entity_poly.pdbx_strand_id
1 'polypeptide(L)'
;HAIPHRLTAEQTIDAISQVLDVAAKFGGYPEGTRAVQLTGVRNGGHRYSRPEVGDKFLALFGKPSRLLTCECERTGETTLAQTMEMVSGELITELLNDRDNRVAASVQSSETAAEFIDNLWWTALSRSPTPQESSAMLDHVSKSHDPRSALQDIAWSVLNSNEFLLRR
;
A
#
# COMPACT_ATOMS: atom_id res chain seq x y z
N HIS A 1 -13.93 -24.05 5.56
CA HIS A 1 -12.64 -23.33 5.54
C HIS A 1 -12.72 -22.28 4.44
N ALA A 2 -12.58 -21.00 4.81
CA ALA A 2 -12.46 -19.93 3.82
C ALA A 2 -11.09 -20.06 3.13
N ILE A 3 -11.10 -20.05 1.80
CA ILE A 3 -9.86 -20.04 1.00
C ILE A 3 -9.38 -18.59 0.97
N PRO A 4 -8.15 -18.28 1.42
CA PRO A 4 -7.64 -16.94 1.35
C PRO A 4 -7.46 -16.52 -0.11
N HIS A 5 -7.97 -15.35 -0.46
CA HIS A 5 -7.82 -14.75 -1.78
C HIS A 5 -6.93 -13.51 -1.70
N ARG A 6 -6.09 -13.31 -2.69
CA ARG A 6 -5.32 -12.07 -2.81
C ARG A 6 -6.24 -10.90 -3.17
N LEU A 7 -5.88 -9.73 -2.69
CA LEU A 7 -6.48 -8.49 -3.16
C LEU A 7 -6.20 -8.29 -4.65
N THR A 8 -7.12 -7.68 -5.36
CA THR A 8 -6.84 -7.22 -6.74
C THR A 8 -5.80 -6.10 -6.74
N ALA A 9 -5.19 -5.82 -7.89
CA ALA A 9 -4.23 -4.72 -8.03
C ALA A 9 -4.80 -3.39 -7.49
N GLU A 10 -6.03 -3.08 -7.87
CA GLU A 10 -6.74 -1.86 -7.46
C GLU A 10 -7.02 -1.85 -5.96
N GLN A 11 -7.47 -2.98 -5.40
CA GLN A 11 -7.71 -3.10 -3.95
C GLN A 11 -6.42 -2.98 -3.16
N THR A 12 -5.33 -3.55 -3.66
CA THR A 12 -4.02 -3.50 -3.00
C THR A 12 -3.50 -2.06 -2.92
N ILE A 13 -3.48 -1.34 -4.04
CA ILE A 13 -2.96 0.04 -4.05
C ILE A 13 -3.87 1.00 -3.26
N ASP A 14 -5.20 0.83 -3.33
CA ASP A 14 -6.13 1.63 -2.54
C ASP A 14 -6.00 1.35 -1.04
N ALA A 15 -5.77 0.08 -0.65
CA ALA A 15 -5.51 -0.30 0.74
C ALA A 15 -4.19 0.29 1.26
N ILE A 16 -3.11 0.21 0.46
CA ILE A 16 -1.81 0.83 0.80
C ILE A 16 -1.98 2.34 0.99
N SER A 17 -2.64 3.01 0.05
CA SER A 17 -2.92 4.45 0.12
C SER A 17 -3.72 4.82 1.38
N GLN A 18 -4.72 4.02 1.75
CA GLN A 18 -5.50 4.23 2.96
C GLN A 18 -4.68 4.02 4.24
N VAL A 19 -3.82 3.00 4.27
CA VAL A 19 -2.97 2.72 5.45
C VAL A 19 -1.96 3.83 5.66
N LEU A 20 -1.36 4.33 4.59
CA LEU A 20 -0.35 5.39 4.64
C LEU A 20 -0.97 6.79 4.68
N ASP A 21 -2.29 6.92 4.49
CA ASP A 21 -3.02 8.19 4.42
C ASP A 21 -2.47 9.13 3.34
N VAL A 22 -2.04 8.57 2.21
CA VAL A 22 -1.53 9.31 1.05
C VAL A 22 -1.96 8.60 -0.23
N ALA A 23 -2.49 9.36 -1.19
CA ALA A 23 -3.01 8.80 -2.43
C ALA A 23 -1.90 8.49 -3.43
N ALA A 24 -1.97 7.30 -4.03
CA ALA A 24 -1.15 6.99 -5.21
C ALA A 24 -1.56 7.89 -6.39
N LYS A 25 -0.59 8.24 -7.23
CA LYS A 25 -0.80 9.10 -8.40
C LYS A 25 -1.03 8.26 -9.65
N PHE A 26 -1.98 8.71 -10.47
CA PHE A 26 -2.33 8.08 -11.74
C PHE A 26 -2.31 9.12 -12.86
N GLY A 27 -1.66 8.78 -13.97
CA GLY A 27 -1.47 9.68 -15.10
C GLY A 27 -2.78 10.21 -15.70
N GLY A 28 -2.97 11.52 -15.65
CA GLY A 28 -4.16 12.21 -16.18
C GLY A 28 -5.40 12.16 -15.31
N TYR A 29 -5.30 11.67 -14.07
CA TYR A 29 -6.36 11.75 -13.07
C TYR A 29 -6.05 12.78 -11.98
N PRO A 30 -7.08 13.38 -11.36
CA PRO A 30 -6.89 14.26 -10.21
C PRO A 30 -6.23 13.53 -9.03
N GLU A 31 -5.50 14.28 -8.21
CA GLU A 31 -5.00 13.76 -6.94
C GLU A 31 -6.14 13.22 -6.07
N GLY A 32 -5.88 12.15 -5.32
CA GLY A 32 -6.88 11.49 -4.49
C GLY A 32 -7.81 10.53 -5.25
N THR A 33 -7.64 10.38 -6.57
CA THR A 33 -8.39 9.37 -7.34
C THR A 33 -8.02 7.96 -6.85
N ARG A 34 -9.02 7.13 -6.54
CA ARG A 34 -8.81 5.74 -6.13
C ARG A 34 -8.63 4.83 -7.35
N ALA A 35 -7.78 3.82 -7.21
CA ALA A 35 -7.50 2.88 -8.29
C ALA A 35 -8.75 2.12 -8.78
N VAL A 36 -9.71 1.84 -7.89
CA VAL A 36 -10.98 1.21 -8.25
C VAL A 36 -11.87 2.09 -9.15
N GLN A 37 -11.64 3.40 -9.19
CA GLN A 37 -12.38 4.36 -10.01
C GLN A 37 -11.80 4.50 -11.42
N LEU A 38 -10.60 3.98 -11.66
CA LEU A 38 -9.92 4.07 -12.95
C LEU A 38 -10.60 3.18 -13.99
N THR A 39 -10.87 3.73 -15.16
CA THR A 39 -11.54 3.00 -16.26
C THR A 39 -10.63 2.10 -17.08
N GLY A 40 -9.32 2.11 -16.82
CA GLY A 40 -8.31 1.27 -17.49
C GLY A 40 -6.90 1.59 -17.00
N VAL A 41 -5.90 0.79 -17.38
CA VAL A 41 -4.50 0.98 -16.97
C VAL A 41 -3.87 2.24 -17.60
N ARG A 42 -4.42 2.73 -18.69
CA ARG A 42 -3.88 3.84 -19.50
C ARG A 42 -4.83 5.01 -19.70
N ASN A 43 -5.98 4.97 -19.09
CA ASN A 43 -7.01 5.97 -19.37
C ASN A 43 -7.17 6.97 -18.24
N GLY A 44 -6.09 7.58 -17.86
CA GLY A 44 -6.23 8.89 -17.30
C GLY A 44 -6.76 9.82 -18.37
N GLY A 45 -8.04 9.91 -18.59
CA GLY A 45 -8.72 10.90 -19.44
C GLY A 45 -7.98 11.50 -20.65
N HIS A 46 -6.68 11.33 -20.72
CA HIS A 46 -5.78 11.83 -21.73
C HIS A 46 -4.89 10.71 -22.29
N ARG A 47 -5.08 10.37 -23.55
CA ARG A 47 -4.27 9.44 -24.34
C ARG A 47 -2.75 9.74 -24.33
N TYR A 48 -2.35 10.88 -23.80
CA TYR A 48 -0.97 11.41 -23.85
C TYR A 48 -0.36 11.66 -22.45
N SER A 49 -1.04 11.33 -21.35
CA SER A 49 -0.44 11.44 -20.03
C SER A 49 0.67 10.40 -19.86
N ARG A 50 1.77 10.81 -19.22
CA ARG A 50 2.83 9.86 -18.85
C ARG A 50 2.30 8.95 -17.74
N PRO A 51 2.64 7.65 -17.77
CA PRO A 51 2.29 6.75 -16.68
C PRO A 51 2.95 7.22 -15.38
N GLU A 52 2.15 7.36 -14.34
CA GLU A 52 2.60 7.58 -12.98
C GLU A 52 2.93 6.25 -12.26
N VAL A 53 3.43 6.33 -11.05
CA VAL A 53 3.85 5.14 -10.28
C VAL A 53 2.68 4.18 -10.03
N GLY A 54 1.49 4.72 -9.75
CA GLY A 54 0.28 3.91 -9.60
C GLY A 54 -0.10 3.14 -10.86
N ASP A 55 0.07 3.75 -12.05
CA ASP A 55 -0.21 3.07 -13.32
C ASP A 55 0.74 1.90 -13.57
N LYS A 56 2.03 2.08 -13.26
CA LYS A 56 3.05 1.03 -13.37
C LYS A 56 2.74 -0.15 -12.45
N PHE A 57 2.38 0.15 -11.19
CA PHE A 57 1.96 -0.86 -10.23
C PHE A 57 0.75 -1.66 -10.73
N LEU A 58 -0.31 -0.98 -11.17
CA LEU A 58 -1.51 -1.63 -11.68
C LEU A 58 -1.21 -2.52 -12.90
N ALA A 59 -0.37 -2.07 -13.81
CA ALA A 59 0.05 -2.85 -14.98
C ALA A 59 0.82 -4.12 -14.55
N LEU A 60 1.73 -4.01 -13.58
CA LEU A 60 2.51 -5.13 -13.06
C LEU A 60 1.63 -6.16 -12.34
N PHE A 61 0.61 -5.72 -11.61
CA PHE A 61 -0.31 -6.57 -10.86
C PHE A 61 -1.50 -7.07 -11.70
N GLY A 62 -1.42 -6.92 -13.03
CA GLY A 62 -2.35 -7.55 -13.97
C GLY A 62 -3.70 -6.87 -14.06
N LYS A 63 -3.78 -5.54 -13.84
CA LYS A 63 -4.98 -4.80 -14.23
C LYS A 63 -5.11 -4.84 -15.75
N PRO A 64 -6.17 -5.44 -16.29
CA PRO A 64 -6.35 -5.54 -17.73
C PRO A 64 -6.48 -4.14 -18.35
N SER A 65 -5.93 -3.98 -19.56
CA SER A 65 -6.03 -2.73 -20.34
C SER A 65 -7.45 -2.42 -20.81
N ARG A 66 -8.44 -3.24 -20.44
CA ARG A 66 -9.85 -3.16 -20.84
C ARG A 66 -10.09 -2.99 -22.35
N LEU A 67 -9.25 -3.62 -23.14
CA LEU A 67 -9.50 -3.76 -24.57
C LEU A 67 -10.58 -4.82 -24.87
N LEU A 68 -10.81 -5.73 -23.93
CA LEU A 68 -11.83 -6.78 -24.00
C LEU A 68 -12.64 -6.82 -22.70
N THR A 69 -13.94 -7.11 -22.82
CA THR A 69 -14.90 -7.15 -21.70
C THR A 69 -14.80 -8.43 -20.85
N CYS A 70 -13.73 -9.20 -20.96
CA CYS A 70 -13.59 -10.50 -20.31
C CYS A 70 -12.63 -10.41 -19.10
N GLU A 71 -13.05 -10.91 -17.93
CA GLU A 71 -12.21 -11.07 -16.74
C GLU A 71 -11.11 -12.15 -16.93
N CYS A 72 -11.13 -12.90 -18.01
CA CYS A 72 -10.17 -13.94 -18.32
C CYS A 72 -8.71 -13.46 -18.49
N GLU A 73 -8.49 -12.17 -18.51
CA GLU A 73 -7.18 -11.54 -18.72
C GLU A 73 -6.37 -11.34 -17.41
N ARG A 74 -6.98 -11.66 -16.24
CA ARG A 74 -6.27 -11.56 -14.96
C ARG A 74 -5.47 -12.83 -14.70
N THR A 75 -4.16 -12.73 -14.79
CA THR A 75 -3.26 -13.80 -14.32
C THR A 75 -3.27 -13.82 -12.79
N GLY A 76 -3.82 -14.90 -12.22
CA GLY A 76 -3.87 -15.09 -10.76
C GLY A 76 -2.55 -15.53 -10.12
N GLU A 77 -1.52 -15.76 -10.91
CA GLU A 77 -0.22 -16.21 -10.42
C GLU A 77 0.65 -15.04 -9.93
N THR A 78 1.28 -15.23 -8.76
CA THR A 78 2.24 -14.28 -8.23
C THR A 78 3.55 -14.38 -9.01
N THR A 79 3.97 -13.28 -9.60
CA THR A 79 5.28 -13.21 -10.25
C THR A 79 6.35 -12.70 -9.27
N LEU A 80 7.60 -13.07 -9.51
CA LEU A 80 8.74 -12.52 -8.76
C LEU A 80 8.76 -10.98 -8.84
N ALA A 81 8.42 -10.42 -9.99
CA ALA A 81 8.37 -8.97 -10.18
C ALA A 81 7.34 -8.29 -9.26
N GLN A 82 6.16 -8.89 -9.07
CA GLN A 82 5.15 -8.39 -8.13
C GLN A 82 5.64 -8.44 -6.68
N THR A 83 6.34 -9.52 -6.30
CA THR A 83 6.93 -9.63 -4.97
C THR A 83 8.00 -8.57 -4.75
N MET A 84 8.88 -8.35 -5.71
CA MET A 84 9.93 -7.33 -5.63
C MET A 84 9.34 -5.92 -5.57
N GLU A 85 8.25 -5.65 -6.30
CA GLU A 85 7.55 -4.37 -6.24
C GLU A 85 6.98 -4.09 -4.84
N MET A 86 6.41 -5.10 -4.17
CA MET A 86 5.92 -4.95 -2.79
C MET A 86 7.05 -4.71 -1.78
N VAL A 87 8.20 -5.37 -1.96
CA VAL A 87 9.33 -5.27 -1.02
C VAL A 87 10.11 -3.97 -1.19
N SER A 88 10.40 -3.58 -2.42
CA SER A 88 11.32 -2.47 -2.73
C SER A 88 10.93 -1.65 -3.97
N GLY A 89 9.66 -1.73 -4.39
CA GLY A 89 9.17 -1.07 -5.58
C GLY A 89 9.05 0.45 -5.44
N GLU A 90 8.91 1.09 -6.59
CA GLU A 90 8.83 2.55 -6.70
C GLU A 90 7.62 3.09 -5.95
N LEU A 91 6.45 2.43 -6.04
CA LEU A 91 5.23 2.86 -5.38
C LEU A 91 5.37 2.87 -3.85
N ILE A 92 5.78 1.74 -3.26
CA ILE A 92 5.92 1.61 -1.81
C ILE A 92 6.93 2.63 -1.27
N THR A 93 8.05 2.79 -1.98
CA THR A 93 9.10 3.74 -1.61
C THR A 93 8.60 5.18 -1.69
N GLU A 94 7.86 5.55 -2.75
CA GLU A 94 7.31 6.90 -2.89
C GLU A 94 6.31 7.21 -1.78
N LEU A 95 5.35 6.32 -1.53
CA LEU A 95 4.30 6.55 -0.52
C LEU A 95 4.85 6.55 0.92
N LEU A 96 5.82 5.70 1.25
CA LEU A 96 6.47 5.69 2.57
C LEU A 96 7.33 6.93 2.82
N ASN A 97 7.90 7.53 1.78
CA ASN A 97 8.73 8.73 1.89
C ASN A 97 7.95 10.04 1.72
N ASP A 98 6.66 9.97 1.41
CA ASP A 98 5.83 11.15 1.24
C ASP A 98 5.83 12.00 2.54
N ARG A 99 5.79 13.32 2.35
CA ARG A 99 5.88 14.28 3.47
C ARG A 99 4.57 14.44 4.23
N ASP A 100 3.48 14.07 3.61
CA ASP A 100 2.13 14.24 4.12
C ASP A 100 1.49 12.90 4.52
N ASN A 101 2.28 11.80 4.51
CA ASN A 101 1.79 10.49 4.89
C ASN A 101 1.59 10.35 6.42
N ARG A 102 0.91 9.27 6.82
CA ARG A 102 0.62 8.93 8.24
C ARG A 102 1.88 8.93 9.11
N VAL A 103 3.01 8.42 8.63
CA VAL A 103 4.28 8.41 9.38
C VAL A 103 4.77 9.83 9.64
N ALA A 104 4.75 10.68 8.61
CA ALA A 104 5.16 12.07 8.75
C ALA A 104 4.22 12.84 9.70
N ALA A 105 2.92 12.61 9.59
CA ALA A 105 1.93 13.21 10.50
C ALA A 105 2.16 12.79 11.95
N SER A 106 2.43 11.49 12.21
CA SER A 106 2.72 10.99 13.55
C SER A 106 3.98 11.62 14.15
N VAL A 107 5.06 11.72 13.38
CA VAL A 107 6.31 12.36 13.83
C VAL A 107 6.12 13.84 14.16
N GLN A 108 5.21 14.54 13.46
CA GLN A 108 4.91 15.96 13.68
C GLN A 108 3.92 16.20 14.82
N SER A 109 3.15 15.19 15.17
CA SER A 109 2.15 15.26 16.25
C SER A 109 2.76 14.88 17.60
N SER A 110 1.95 14.94 18.67
CA SER A 110 2.31 14.42 19.97
C SER A 110 1.97 12.93 20.13
N GLU A 111 1.70 12.22 19.04
CA GLU A 111 1.36 10.81 19.04
C GLU A 111 2.54 9.97 19.51
N THR A 112 2.30 9.07 20.44
CA THR A 112 3.32 8.13 20.90
C THR A 112 3.51 6.98 19.91
N ALA A 113 4.67 6.33 19.93
CA ALA A 113 4.90 5.15 19.10
C ALA A 113 3.87 4.03 19.34
N ALA A 114 3.40 3.87 20.58
CA ALA A 114 2.38 2.89 20.91
C ALA A 114 1.02 3.21 20.26
N GLU A 115 0.61 4.47 20.31
CA GLU A 115 -0.62 4.92 19.66
C GLU A 115 -0.53 4.79 18.12
N PHE A 116 0.60 5.18 17.53
CA PHE A 116 0.84 4.97 16.10
C PHE A 116 0.72 3.49 15.70
N ILE A 117 1.36 2.59 16.45
CA ILE A 117 1.31 1.15 16.19
C ILE A 117 -0.13 0.63 16.28
N ASP A 118 -0.88 0.99 17.31
CA ASP A 118 -2.27 0.55 17.46
C ASP A 118 -3.15 1.09 16.31
N ASN A 119 -3.04 2.37 15.98
CA ASN A 119 -3.76 3.00 14.88
C ASN A 119 -3.41 2.37 13.51
N LEU A 120 -2.15 2.04 13.28
CA LEU A 120 -1.69 1.38 12.06
C LEU A 120 -2.31 -0.01 11.93
N TRP A 121 -2.31 -0.83 13.01
CA TRP A 121 -2.91 -2.16 13.03
C TRP A 121 -4.41 -2.12 12.78
N TRP A 122 -5.12 -1.21 13.43
CA TRP A 122 -6.55 -1.02 13.18
C TRP A 122 -6.85 -0.63 11.74
N THR A 123 -6.07 0.26 11.17
CA THR A 123 -6.27 0.72 9.79
C THR A 123 -5.93 -0.36 8.76
N ALA A 124 -4.85 -1.11 8.97
CA ALA A 124 -4.36 -2.10 8.03
C ALA A 124 -5.02 -3.48 8.18
N LEU A 125 -5.23 -3.93 9.43
CA LEU A 125 -5.60 -5.31 9.76
C LEU A 125 -6.94 -5.42 10.50
N SER A 126 -7.57 -4.29 10.84
CA SER A 126 -8.87 -4.22 11.55
C SER A 126 -8.86 -4.93 12.91
N ARG A 127 -7.72 -4.93 13.58
CA ARG A 127 -7.53 -5.46 14.95
C ARG A 127 -6.42 -4.71 15.67
N SER A 128 -6.36 -4.80 16.99
CA SER A 128 -5.18 -4.37 17.75
C SER A 128 -4.00 -5.32 17.52
N PRO A 129 -2.75 -4.83 17.68
CA PRO A 129 -1.58 -5.70 17.72
C PRO A 129 -1.63 -6.63 18.93
N THR A 130 -1.11 -7.83 18.79
CA THR A 130 -0.89 -8.72 19.95
C THR A 130 0.18 -8.13 20.87
N PRO A 131 0.23 -8.56 22.15
CA PRO A 131 1.30 -8.09 23.05
C PRO A 131 2.71 -8.35 22.53
N GLN A 132 2.92 -9.45 21.79
CA GLN A 132 4.20 -9.79 21.18
C GLN A 132 4.53 -8.85 20.01
N GLU A 133 3.57 -8.57 19.13
CA GLU A 133 3.73 -7.62 18.02
C GLU A 133 4.04 -6.22 18.57
N SER A 134 3.24 -5.73 19.51
CA SER A 134 3.45 -4.42 20.13
C SER A 134 4.82 -4.30 20.80
N SER A 135 5.22 -5.30 21.59
CA SER A 135 6.53 -5.32 22.25
C SER A 135 7.68 -5.30 21.25
N ALA A 136 7.61 -6.11 20.19
CA ALA A 136 8.66 -6.16 19.16
C ALA A 136 8.79 -4.83 18.41
N MET A 137 7.67 -4.18 18.07
CA MET A 137 7.69 -2.89 17.36
C MET A 137 8.20 -1.75 18.26
N LEU A 138 7.78 -1.71 19.52
CA LEU A 138 8.29 -0.71 20.49
C LEU A 138 9.79 -0.89 20.76
N ASP A 139 10.26 -2.12 20.84
CA ASP A 139 11.70 -2.42 20.97
C ASP A 139 12.48 -1.93 19.73
N HIS A 140 11.94 -2.14 18.52
CA HIS A 140 12.53 -1.61 17.28
C HIS A 140 12.62 -0.09 17.30
N VAL A 141 11.55 0.61 17.65
CA VAL A 141 11.56 2.08 17.77
C VAL A 141 12.56 2.56 18.80
N SER A 142 12.65 1.89 19.96
CA SER A 142 13.54 2.28 21.06
C SER A 142 15.02 2.16 20.71
N LYS A 143 15.38 1.27 19.80
CA LYS A 143 16.76 1.02 19.32
C LYS A 143 17.15 1.89 18.13
N SER A 144 16.20 2.53 17.48
CA SER A 144 16.46 3.37 16.32
C SER A 144 16.95 4.76 16.72
N HIS A 145 17.91 5.26 15.97
CA HIS A 145 18.37 6.65 16.09
C HIS A 145 17.46 7.65 15.36
N ASP A 146 16.65 7.17 14.41
CA ASP A 146 15.69 7.97 13.64
C ASP A 146 14.29 7.41 13.85
N PRO A 147 13.45 8.10 14.64
CA PRO A 147 12.06 7.67 14.87
C PRO A 147 11.23 7.55 13.58
N ARG A 148 11.45 8.45 12.62
CA ARG A 148 10.73 8.40 11.35
C ARG A 148 11.04 7.11 10.59
N SER A 149 12.31 6.79 10.45
CA SER A 149 12.76 5.55 9.78
C SER A 149 12.17 4.32 10.46
N ALA A 150 12.19 4.28 11.81
CA ALA A 150 11.62 3.16 12.56
C ALA A 150 10.12 2.98 12.31
N LEU A 151 9.35 4.07 12.27
CA LEU A 151 7.91 4.00 11.98
C LEU A 151 7.64 3.62 10.51
N GLN A 152 8.49 4.04 9.57
CA GLN A 152 8.44 3.60 8.17
C GLN A 152 8.68 2.09 8.05
N ASP A 153 9.68 1.55 8.76
CA ASP A 153 9.98 0.11 8.78
C ASP A 153 8.78 -0.69 9.32
N ILE A 154 8.13 -0.18 10.37
CA ILE A 154 6.93 -0.80 10.93
C ILE A 154 5.78 -0.79 9.89
N ALA A 155 5.51 0.36 9.27
CA ALA A 155 4.48 0.48 8.25
C ALA A 155 4.77 -0.45 7.06
N TRP A 156 6.01 -0.48 6.59
CA TRP A 156 6.47 -1.39 5.54
C TRP A 156 6.25 -2.86 5.91
N SER A 157 6.57 -3.25 7.15
CA SER A 157 6.42 -4.65 7.60
C SER A 157 4.96 -5.10 7.61
N VAL A 158 4.04 -4.22 8.02
CA VAL A 158 2.59 -4.50 8.00
C VAL A 158 2.09 -4.64 6.57
N LEU A 159 2.47 -3.73 5.67
CA LEU A 159 2.06 -3.76 4.26
C LEU A 159 2.56 -5.01 3.52
N ASN A 160 3.68 -5.59 3.95
CA ASN A 160 4.25 -6.82 3.40
C ASN A 160 3.81 -8.09 4.14
N SER A 161 2.95 -7.98 5.15
CA SER A 161 2.45 -9.13 5.89
C SER A 161 1.43 -9.93 5.07
N ASN A 162 1.40 -11.25 5.26
CA ASN A 162 0.40 -12.11 4.63
C ASN A 162 -1.04 -11.74 5.07
N GLU A 163 -1.20 -11.21 6.28
CA GLU A 163 -2.50 -10.81 6.81
C GLU A 163 -3.07 -9.60 6.07
N PHE A 164 -2.20 -8.67 5.67
CA PHE A 164 -2.58 -7.51 4.85
C PHE A 164 -2.87 -7.89 3.40
N LEU A 165 -2.02 -8.74 2.81
CA LEU A 165 -2.08 -9.08 1.37
C LEU A 165 -3.19 -10.09 1.03
N LEU A 166 -3.67 -10.86 2.02
CA LEU A 166 -4.64 -11.93 1.82
C LEU A 166 -5.97 -11.61 2.52
N ARG A 167 -7.04 -11.66 1.75
CA ARG A 167 -8.42 -11.55 2.25
C ARG A 167 -8.95 -12.92 2.65
N ARG A 168 -9.55 -13.03 3.84
CA ARG A 168 -10.31 -14.22 4.30
C ARG A 168 -11.81 -14.06 4.06
#